data_320776fe34d1554b02a50c40860951e0
#
_entry.id   320776fe34d1554b02a50c40860951e0
#
_cell.length_a   1.000
_cell.length_b   1.000
_cell.length_c   1.000
_cell.angle_alpha   90.00
_cell.angle_beta   90.00
_cell.angle_gamma   90.00
#
_symmetry.space_group_name_H-M   'P 1'
#
loop_
_entity.id
_entity.type
_entity.pdbx_description
1 polymer ?
#
loop_
_entity_poly.entity_id
_entity_poly.type
_entity_poly.pdbx_seq_one_letter_code
_entity_poly.pdbx_strand_id
1 'polypeptide(L)'
;MNIYLKFLYLLFSVGFILILILGFNFVFFIITRIVISKHFPDNYSILAKNFGKPVKTIGLTLIRFGNETKCYGTDYQQSISVELLVFQKFFVLKCCGKALLINDFNKKYISFLNTESYEEILWKRIPKPRTDLIVFSKICSLQFLINKKDCEYLKNYIKECNNV
;
A
#
# COMPACT_ATOMS: atom_id res chain seq x y z
N MET A 1 8.33 -50.89 9.40
CA MET A 1 9.05 -49.63 9.15
C MET A 1 9.43 -49.01 10.48
N ASN A 2 10.75 -48.85 10.73
CA ASN A 2 11.32 -48.45 12.01
C ASN A 2 10.79 -47.05 12.42
N ILE A 3 10.41 -46.84 13.68
CA ILE A 3 9.88 -45.59 14.23
C ILE A 3 10.83 -44.43 13.93
N TYR A 4 12.11 -44.65 14.01
CA TYR A 4 13.15 -43.67 13.65
C TYR A 4 13.06 -43.22 12.16
N LEU A 5 12.75 -44.12 11.24
CA LEU A 5 12.60 -43.78 9.84
C LEU A 5 11.36 -42.93 9.58
N LYS A 6 10.26 -43.18 10.27
CA LYS A 6 9.03 -42.37 10.18
C LYS A 6 9.28 -40.96 10.73
N PHE A 7 9.99 -40.86 11.85
CA PHE A 7 10.33 -39.57 12.47
C PHE A 7 11.25 -38.73 11.55
N LEU A 8 12.24 -39.38 10.94
CA LEU A 8 13.15 -38.73 9.99
C LEU A 8 12.39 -38.21 8.77
N TYR A 9 11.46 -39.01 8.21
CA TYR A 9 10.62 -38.60 7.08
C TYR A 9 9.73 -37.41 7.44
N LEU A 10 9.16 -37.40 8.64
CA LEU A 10 8.35 -36.25 9.12
C LEU A 10 9.20 -34.99 9.22
N LEU A 11 10.41 -35.08 9.78
CA LEU A 11 11.34 -33.95 9.91
C LEU A 11 11.74 -33.38 8.55
N PHE A 12 12.04 -34.24 7.57
CA PHE A 12 12.37 -33.82 6.21
C PHE A 12 11.20 -33.18 5.52
N SER A 13 9.97 -33.71 5.64
CA SER A 13 8.80 -33.12 5.02
C SER A 13 8.44 -31.76 5.60
N VAL A 14 8.51 -31.59 6.93
CA VAL A 14 8.30 -30.29 7.59
C VAL A 14 9.38 -29.28 7.18
N GLY A 15 10.65 -29.70 7.15
CA GLY A 15 11.76 -28.86 6.69
C GLY A 15 11.59 -28.41 5.24
N PHE A 16 11.17 -29.30 4.36
CA PHE A 16 10.91 -28.99 2.95
C PHE A 16 9.76 -27.98 2.79
N ILE A 17 8.65 -28.15 3.52
CA ILE A 17 7.54 -27.22 3.51
C ILE A 17 7.98 -25.84 4.00
N LEU A 18 8.77 -25.76 5.07
CA LEU A 18 9.30 -24.49 5.57
C LEU A 18 10.18 -23.78 4.53
N ILE A 19 11.05 -24.53 3.83
CA ILE A 19 11.90 -23.97 2.76
C ILE A 19 11.03 -23.44 1.62
N LEU A 20 9.97 -24.16 1.23
CA LEU A 20 9.04 -23.68 0.19
C LEU A 20 8.31 -22.39 0.61
N ILE A 21 7.85 -22.32 1.85
CA ILE A 21 7.18 -21.12 2.38
C ILE A 21 8.13 -19.92 2.41
N LEU A 22 9.36 -20.12 2.89
CA LEU A 22 10.38 -19.05 2.93
C LEU A 22 10.79 -18.62 1.52
N GLY A 23 10.97 -19.57 0.60
CA GLY A 23 11.28 -19.29 -0.81
C GLY A 23 10.16 -18.49 -1.49
N PHE A 24 8.89 -18.86 -1.27
CA PHE A 24 7.74 -18.14 -1.81
C PHE A 24 7.65 -16.70 -1.27
N ASN A 25 7.83 -16.52 0.04
CA ASN A 25 7.85 -15.19 0.65
C ASN A 25 9.00 -14.33 0.13
N PHE A 26 10.17 -14.92 -0.10
CA PHE A 26 11.33 -14.20 -0.66
C PHE A 26 11.08 -13.75 -2.10
N VAL A 27 10.56 -14.64 -2.95
CA VAL A 27 10.18 -14.29 -4.34
C VAL A 27 9.13 -13.19 -4.36
N PHE A 28 8.10 -13.30 -3.52
CA PHE A 28 7.07 -12.27 -3.39
C PHE A 28 7.65 -10.92 -2.94
N PHE A 29 8.57 -10.93 -1.98
CA PHE A 29 9.27 -9.73 -1.52
C PHE A 29 10.05 -9.05 -2.66
N ILE A 30 10.76 -9.83 -3.49
CA ILE A 30 11.48 -9.30 -4.66
C ILE A 30 10.51 -8.69 -5.67
N ILE A 31 9.43 -9.41 -6.02
CA ILE A 31 8.42 -8.91 -6.96
C ILE A 31 7.80 -7.60 -6.44
N THR A 32 7.44 -7.56 -5.17
CA THR A 32 6.88 -6.37 -4.53
C THR A 32 7.86 -5.18 -4.61
N ARG A 33 9.14 -5.40 -4.34
CA ARG A 33 10.17 -4.35 -4.48
C ARG A 33 10.33 -3.85 -5.91
N ILE A 34 10.29 -4.73 -6.91
CA ILE A 34 10.37 -4.36 -8.32
C ILE A 34 9.15 -3.50 -8.70
N VAL A 35 7.95 -3.93 -8.31
CA VAL A 35 6.72 -3.18 -8.57
C VAL A 35 6.76 -1.81 -7.89
N ILE A 36 7.12 -1.75 -6.60
CA ILE A 36 7.22 -0.49 -5.88
C ILE A 36 8.24 0.44 -6.54
N SER A 37 9.43 -0.05 -6.92
CA SER A 37 10.45 0.78 -7.54
C SER A 37 10.01 1.36 -8.89
N LYS A 38 9.11 0.69 -9.60
CA LYS A 38 8.53 1.16 -10.85
C LYS A 38 7.50 2.28 -10.66
N HIS A 39 6.71 2.20 -9.58
CA HIS A 39 5.63 3.16 -9.30
C HIS A 39 6.06 4.31 -8.39
N PHE A 40 7.16 4.15 -7.65
CA PHE A 40 7.77 5.15 -6.79
C PHE A 40 9.18 5.47 -7.32
N PRO A 41 9.30 6.36 -8.31
CA PRO A 41 10.54 6.56 -9.05
C PRO A 41 11.65 7.20 -8.23
N ASP A 42 11.28 8.00 -7.22
CA ASP A 42 12.23 8.82 -6.49
C ASP A 42 12.85 8.08 -5.30
N ASN A 43 14.06 8.48 -4.92
CA ASN A 43 14.68 8.02 -3.69
C ASN A 43 14.32 8.96 -2.55
N TYR A 44 13.59 8.45 -1.55
CA TYR A 44 13.11 9.26 -0.43
C TYR A 44 14.25 9.95 0.33
N SER A 45 15.39 9.31 0.54
CA SER A 45 16.52 9.90 1.28
C SER A 45 17.11 11.13 0.59
N ILE A 46 17.03 11.21 -0.74
CA ILE A 46 17.47 12.36 -1.52
C ILE A 46 16.45 13.48 -1.42
N LEU A 47 15.16 13.15 -1.57
CA LEU A 47 14.09 14.13 -1.48
C LEU A 47 13.95 14.73 -0.08
N ALA A 48 14.07 13.91 0.96
CA ALA A 48 13.91 14.33 2.36
C ALA A 48 14.90 15.44 2.79
N LYS A 49 16.09 15.49 2.19
CA LYS A 49 17.07 16.54 2.45
C LYS A 49 16.56 17.95 2.07
N ASN A 50 15.64 18.01 1.10
CA ASN A 50 15.15 19.27 0.53
C ASN A 50 13.79 19.71 1.09
N PHE A 51 13.04 18.82 1.75
CA PHE A 51 11.63 19.09 2.07
C PHE A 51 11.37 19.55 3.52
N GLY A 52 12.35 19.42 4.41
CA GLY A 52 12.12 19.70 5.82
C GLY A 52 11.20 18.68 6.51
N LYS A 53 10.49 19.12 7.55
CA LYS A 53 9.58 18.24 8.31
C LYS A 53 8.16 18.28 7.71
N PRO A 54 7.49 17.13 7.55
CA PRO A 54 6.09 17.12 7.14
C PRO A 54 5.18 17.71 8.22
N VAL A 55 4.11 18.35 7.81
CA VAL A 55 3.05 18.88 8.70
C VAL A 55 2.33 17.71 9.37
N LYS A 56 2.11 16.63 8.62
CA LYS A 56 1.46 15.41 9.12
C LYS A 56 1.96 14.19 8.36
N THR A 57 2.03 13.05 9.06
CA THR A 57 2.26 11.73 8.47
C THR A 57 1.02 10.87 8.65
N ILE A 58 0.56 10.26 7.57
CA ILE A 58 -0.64 9.41 7.52
C ILE A 58 -0.22 8.02 7.05
N GLY A 59 -0.56 6.99 7.83
CA GLY A 59 -0.38 5.60 7.43
C GLY A 59 -1.45 5.18 6.43
N LEU A 60 -1.03 4.63 5.31
CA LEU A 60 -1.88 4.09 4.26
C LEU A 60 -1.56 2.62 4.00
N THR A 61 -2.54 1.90 3.48
CA THR A 61 -2.34 0.53 2.98
C THR A 61 -2.62 0.50 1.50
N LEU A 62 -1.62 0.16 0.68
CA LEU A 62 -1.80 -0.01 -0.76
C LEU A 62 -2.59 -1.29 -1.01
N ILE A 63 -3.75 -1.17 -1.67
CA ILE A 63 -4.66 -2.28 -1.94
C ILE A 63 -4.74 -2.63 -3.43
N ARG A 64 -4.53 -1.66 -4.31
CA ARG A 64 -4.51 -1.87 -5.76
C ARG A 64 -3.53 -0.94 -6.44
N PHE A 65 -2.95 -1.42 -7.53
CA PHE A 65 -2.17 -0.62 -8.45
C PHE A 65 -2.39 -1.15 -9.87
N GLY A 66 -2.36 -0.28 -10.86
CA GLY A 66 -2.53 -0.71 -12.25
C GLY A 66 -2.90 0.43 -13.18
N ASN A 67 -2.96 0.11 -14.46
CA ASN A 67 -3.52 1.00 -15.47
C ASN A 67 -5.03 0.80 -15.53
N GLU A 68 -5.76 1.73 -16.16
CA GLU A 68 -7.22 1.67 -16.33
C GLU A 68 -7.73 0.32 -16.90
N THR A 69 -6.88 -0.39 -17.66
CA THR A 69 -7.20 -1.67 -18.30
C THR A 69 -6.72 -2.92 -17.54
N LYS A 70 -5.80 -2.79 -16.58
CA LYS A 70 -5.26 -3.91 -15.81
C LYS A 70 -5.05 -3.49 -14.36
N CYS A 71 -6.06 -3.72 -13.54
CA CYS A 71 -5.93 -3.57 -12.09
C CYS A 71 -5.31 -4.84 -11.51
N TYR A 72 -4.13 -4.72 -10.94
CA TYR A 72 -3.55 -5.77 -10.11
C TYR A 72 -4.00 -5.52 -8.68
N GLY A 73 -4.97 -6.32 -8.22
CA GLY A 73 -5.34 -6.35 -6.80
C GLY A 73 -4.26 -7.07 -6.01
N THR A 74 -3.85 -6.51 -4.89
CA THR A 74 -3.19 -7.29 -3.85
C THR A 74 -4.31 -8.03 -3.11
N ASP A 75 -4.88 -9.05 -3.77
CA ASP A 75 -5.89 -9.86 -3.12
C ASP A 75 -5.24 -10.60 -1.94
N TYR A 76 -5.57 -10.13 -0.77
CA TYR A 76 -5.73 -10.85 0.49
C TYR A 76 -4.58 -11.11 1.45
N GLN A 77 -3.30 -11.04 1.15
CA GLN A 77 -2.37 -11.45 2.21
C GLN A 77 -1.15 -10.56 2.50
N GLN A 78 -0.84 -9.58 1.68
CA GLN A 78 0.28 -8.68 1.99
C GLN A 78 -0.09 -7.24 1.66
N SER A 79 -0.73 -6.61 2.63
CA SER A 79 -0.96 -5.17 2.60
C SER A 79 0.39 -4.43 2.65
N ILE A 80 0.70 -3.68 1.60
CA ILE A 80 1.91 -2.87 1.57
C ILE A 80 1.64 -1.59 2.35
N SER A 81 2.38 -1.39 3.43
CA SER A 81 2.32 -0.16 4.21
C SER A 81 3.02 0.98 3.46
N VAL A 82 2.32 2.09 3.34
CA VAL A 82 2.79 3.32 2.68
C VAL A 82 2.56 4.48 3.62
N GLU A 83 3.51 5.40 3.71
CA GLU A 83 3.38 6.63 4.46
C GLU A 83 3.05 7.77 3.51
N LEU A 84 1.96 8.50 3.76
CA LEU A 84 1.66 9.76 3.11
C LEU A 84 2.17 10.90 3.99
N LEU A 85 3.18 11.59 3.52
CA LEU A 85 3.77 12.75 4.17
C LEU A 85 3.12 14.01 3.58
N VAL A 86 2.45 14.78 4.42
CA VAL A 86 1.76 16.02 4.06
C VAL A 86 2.71 17.19 4.31
N PHE A 87 3.00 17.97 3.27
CA PHE A 87 3.74 19.22 3.33
C PHE A 87 2.83 20.37 2.91
N GLN A 88 3.22 21.61 3.16
CA GLN A 88 2.37 22.78 2.89
C GLN A 88 1.90 22.93 1.44
N LYS A 89 2.66 22.45 0.46
CA LYS A 89 2.36 22.64 -0.97
C LYS A 89 2.36 21.35 -1.80
N PHE A 90 2.63 20.20 -1.20
CA PHE A 90 2.74 18.94 -1.90
C PHE A 90 2.58 17.75 -0.94
N PHE A 91 2.37 16.59 -1.49
CA PHE A 91 2.38 15.32 -0.78
C PHE A 91 3.52 14.43 -1.26
N VAL A 92 4.01 13.58 -0.38
CA VAL A 92 4.97 12.53 -0.70
C VAL A 92 4.42 11.20 -0.23
N LEU A 93 4.19 10.29 -1.15
CA LEU A 93 3.95 8.88 -0.82
C LEU A 93 5.31 8.19 -0.66
N LYS A 94 5.57 7.62 0.50
CA LYS A 94 6.82 6.93 0.83
C LYS A 94 6.55 5.43 1.04
N CYS A 95 7.30 4.60 0.34
CA CYS A 95 7.22 3.15 0.44
C CYS A 95 8.60 2.52 0.27
N CYS A 96 9.04 1.71 1.22
CA CYS A 96 10.31 0.94 1.14
C CYS A 96 11.54 1.77 0.71
N GLY A 97 11.66 3.00 1.21
CA GLY A 97 12.77 3.91 0.87
C GLY A 97 12.63 4.63 -0.48
N LYS A 98 11.57 4.32 -1.23
CA LYS A 98 11.18 5.01 -2.46
C LYS A 98 10.08 6.03 -2.19
N ALA A 99 9.91 6.97 -3.10
CA ALA A 99 8.92 8.04 -2.98
C ALA A 99 8.23 8.35 -4.32
N LEU A 100 7.02 8.87 -4.20
CA LEU A 100 6.27 9.49 -5.29
C LEU A 100 5.83 10.88 -4.83
N LEU A 101 6.32 11.91 -5.52
CA LEU A 101 5.98 13.30 -5.24
C LEU A 101 4.68 13.67 -5.96
N ILE A 102 3.77 14.32 -5.24
CA ILE A 102 2.47 14.79 -5.74
C ILE A 102 2.40 16.29 -5.48
N ASN A 103 2.62 17.08 -6.53
CA ASN A 103 2.67 18.55 -6.45
C ASN A 103 1.34 19.22 -6.80
N ASP A 104 0.37 18.45 -7.29
CA ASP A 104 -0.91 18.95 -7.74
C ASP A 104 -2.04 18.22 -7.02
N PHE A 105 -2.91 18.98 -6.37
CA PHE A 105 -4.06 18.48 -5.60
C PHE A 105 -5.36 18.46 -6.40
N ASN A 106 -5.27 18.61 -7.72
CA ASN A 106 -6.43 18.53 -8.58
C ASN A 106 -7.07 17.13 -8.49
N LYS A 107 -8.39 17.06 -8.63
CA LYS A 107 -9.18 15.81 -8.68
C LYS A 107 -8.67 14.82 -9.72
N LYS A 108 -7.95 15.29 -10.73
CA LYS A 108 -7.28 14.48 -11.75
C LYS A 108 -6.16 13.60 -11.17
N TYR A 109 -5.54 14.04 -10.07
CA TYR A 109 -4.40 13.33 -9.47
C TYR A 109 -4.73 12.69 -8.13
N ILE A 110 -5.72 13.23 -7.41
CA ILE A 110 -6.15 12.71 -6.11
C ILE A 110 -7.68 12.64 -6.09
N SER A 111 -8.23 11.49 -5.79
CA SER A 111 -9.65 11.30 -5.58
C SER A 111 -9.95 10.40 -4.39
N PHE A 112 -11.18 10.51 -3.87
CA PHE A 112 -11.68 9.67 -2.79
C PHE A 112 -12.84 8.85 -3.31
N LEU A 113 -12.74 7.54 -3.20
CA LEU A 113 -13.78 6.61 -3.62
C LEU A 113 -14.46 6.04 -2.38
N ASN A 114 -15.77 6.22 -2.29
CA ASN A 114 -16.56 5.53 -1.28
C ASN A 114 -16.85 4.12 -1.78
N THR A 115 -16.41 3.13 -1.01
CA THR A 115 -16.57 1.72 -1.31
C THR A 115 -17.21 1.01 -0.12
N GLU A 116 -17.61 -0.23 -0.32
CA GLU A 116 -18.03 -1.10 0.76
C GLU A 116 -16.93 -2.14 1.02
N SER A 117 -16.60 -2.34 2.28
CA SER A 117 -15.86 -3.49 2.75
C SER A 117 -16.81 -4.43 3.47
N TYR A 118 -16.42 -5.68 3.61
CA TYR A 118 -17.21 -6.65 4.37
C TYR A 118 -16.41 -7.10 5.58
N GLU A 119 -17.05 -7.07 6.75
CA GLU A 119 -16.53 -7.66 7.98
C GLU A 119 -17.21 -9.01 8.18
N GLU A 120 -16.43 -10.05 8.38
CA GLU A 120 -16.95 -11.39 8.59
C GLU A 120 -17.08 -11.63 10.10
N ILE A 121 -18.33 -11.61 10.59
CA ILE A 121 -18.64 -11.88 11.99
C ILE A 121 -19.57 -13.09 12.02
N LEU A 122 -19.13 -14.17 12.66
CA LEU A 122 -19.92 -15.41 12.80
C LEU A 122 -20.48 -15.90 11.45
N TRP A 123 -19.63 -15.96 10.42
CA TRP A 123 -19.99 -16.41 9.05
C TRP A 123 -20.95 -15.48 8.29
N LYS A 124 -21.31 -14.33 8.86
CA LYS A 124 -22.10 -13.30 8.17
C LYS A 124 -21.18 -12.20 7.65
N ARG A 125 -21.32 -11.88 6.36
CA ARG A 125 -20.65 -10.73 5.75
C ARG A 125 -21.50 -9.48 6.00
N ILE A 126 -21.01 -8.61 6.87
CA ILE A 126 -21.65 -7.32 7.20
C ILE A 126 -20.98 -6.24 6.37
N PRO A 127 -21.73 -5.50 5.53
CA PRO A 127 -21.18 -4.39 4.77
C PRO A 127 -20.74 -3.27 5.72
N LYS A 128 -19.53 -2.75 5.52
CA LYS A 128 -18.97 -1.64 6.27
C LYS A 128 -18.55 -0.53 5.30
N PRO A 129 -19.04 0.70 5.47
CA PRO A 129 -18.64 1.80 4.62
C PRO A 129 -17.14 2.06 4.75
N ARG A 130 -16.47 2.20 3.62
CA ARG A 130 -15.04 2.42 3.50
C ARG A 130 -14.78 3.56 2.53
N THR A 131 -13.77 4.36 2.78
CA THR A 131 -13.27 5.34 1.83
C THR A 131 -11.86 4.99 1.44
N ASP A 132 -11.60 4.93 0.15
CA ASP A 132 -10.28 4.68 -0.42
C ASP A 132 -9.73 5.99 -1.01
N LEU A 133 -8.44 6.21 -0.82
CA LEU A 133 -7.69 7.28 -1.47
C LEU A 133 -7.13 6.74 -2.78
N ILE A 134 -7.42 7.42 -3.88
CA ILE A 134 -6.87 7.09 -5.20
C ILE A 134 -5.89 8.20 -5.60
N VAL A 135 -4.69 7.79 -5.92
CA VAL A 135 -3.65 8.67 -6.45
C VAL A 135 -3.33 8.24 -7.87
N PHE A 136 -3.49 9.16 -8.82
CA PHE A 136 -3.16 8.95 -10.22
C PHE A 136 -1.76 9.49 -10.50
N SER A 137 -0.88 8.62 -10.96
CA SER A 137 0.43 8.98 -11.49
C SER A 137 0.40 8.95 -13.02
N LYS A 138 1.47 9.41 -13.65
CA LYS A 138 1.62 9.33 -15.12
C LYS A 138 1.59 7.89 -15.66
N ILE A 139 1.86 6.92 -14.82
CA ILE A 139 2.08 5.51 -15.20
C ILE A 139 0.90 4.64 -14.78
N CYS A 140 0.27 4.95 -13.64
CA CYS A 140 -0.78 4.10 -13.06
C CYS A 140 -1.64 4.83 -12.05
N SER A 141 -2.75 4.20 -11.64
CA SER A 141 -3.51 4.55 -10.46
C SER A 141 -3.07 3.70 -9.26
N LEU A 142 -2.95 4.34 -8.11
CA LEU A 142 -2.65 3.70 -6.83
C LEU A 142 -3.85 3.89 -5.91
N GLN A 143 -4.41 2.80 -5.43
CA GLN A 143 -5.56 2.83 -4.51
C GLN A 143 -5.13 2.40 -3.12
N PHE A 144 -5.43 3.24 -2.14
CA PHE A 144 -5.03 3.06 -0.76
C PHE A 144 -6.23 3.00 0.18
N LEU A 145 -6.13 2.14 1.16
CA LEU A 145 -7.01 2.16 2.32
C LEU A 145 -6.57 3.32 3.23
N ILE A 146 -7.53 4.16 3.63
CA ILE A 146 -7.32 5.27 4.56
C ILE A 146 -8.37 5.22 5.66
N ASN A 147 -7.98 5.55 6.89
CA ASN A 147 -8.96 5.65 7.97
C ASN A 147 -9.82 6.92 7.83
N LYS A 148 -11.02 6.89 8.41
CA LYS A 148 -12.00 7.97 8.28
C LYS A 148 -11.45 9.33 8.76
N LYS A 149 -10.76 9.37 9.90
CA LYS A 149 -10.22 10.61 10.48
C LYS A 149 -9.19 11.27 9.58
N ASP A 150 -8.27 10.47 9.01
CA ASP A 150 -7.25 10.99 8.11
C ASP A 150 -7.81 11.35 6.74
N CYS A 151 -8.86 10.64 6.29
CA CYS A 151 -9.59 10.99 5.08
C CYS A 151 -10.24 12.38 5.21
N GLU A 152 -10.94 12.65 6.31
CA GLU A 152 -11.57 13.95 6.57
C GLU A 152 -10.52 15.07 6.66
N TYR A 153 -9.42 14.81 7.33
CA TYR A 153 -8.28 15.74 7.38
C TYR A 153 -7.76 16.08 5.96
N LEU A 154 -7.48 15.08 5.13
CA LEU A 154 -6.96 15.30 3.78
C LEU A 154 -7.97 16.06 2.89
N LYS A 155 -9.25 15.74 2.98
CA LYS A 155 -10.30 16.45 2.23
C LYS A 155 -10.32 17.93 2.57
N ASN A 156 -10.23 18.28 3.84
CA ASN A 156 -10.21 19.67 4.29
C ASN A 156 -8.91 20.37 3.86
N TYR A 157 -7.78 19.73 4.04
CA TYR A 157 -6.50 20.25 3.64
C TYR A 157 -6.40 20.55 2.13
N ILE A 158 -6.90 19.64 1.28
CA ILE A 158 -6.94 19.85 -0.18
C ILE A 158 -7.88 21.00 -0.56
N LYS A 159 -8.99 21.16 0.15
CA LYS A 159 -9.89 22.32 -0.08
C LYS A 159 -9.20 23.64 0.26
N GLU A 160 -8.51 23.70 1.38
CA GLU A 160 -7.76 24.89 1.80
C GLU A 160 -6.67 25.25 0.77
N CYS A 161 -5.90 24.26 0.29
CA CYS A 161 -4.86 24.46 -0.72
C CYS A 161 -5.41 24.93 -2.08
N ASN A 162 -6.63 24.52 -2.45
CA ASN A 162 -7.24 24.90 -3.74
C ASN A 162 -7.99 26.25 -3.70
N ASN A 163 -8.20 26.81 -2.52
CA ASN A 163 -8.87 28.11 -2.33
C ASN A 163 -7.88 29.28 -2.20
N VAL A 164 -6.60 29.01 -2.26
CA VAL A 164 -5.50 29.99 -2.28
C VAL A 164 -4.96 30.14 -3.71
#